data_c9442e50ae065a00aaec95162346cd2b
#
_entry.id   c9442e50ae065a00aaec95162346cd2b
#
_cell.length_a   1.000
_cell.length_b   1.000
_cell.length_c   1.000
_cell.angle_alpha   90.00
_cell.angle_beta   90.00
_cell.angle_gamma   90.00
#
_symmetry.space_group_name_H-M   'P 1'
#
loop_
_entity.id
_entity.type
_entity.pdbx_description
1 polymer ?
#
loop_
_entity_poly.entity_id
_entity_poly.type
_entity_poly.pdbx_seq_one_letter_code
_entity_poly.pdbx_strand_id
1 'polypeptide(L)'
;MHASALRNESLGQLASRVDERRCDDLVHELTERHGEHHPSVSLLHGVLATEERERSSIWSTTAGLFAGVRTEAARASARESPLDVEEFLRGPHQLHIVSPSRHQAVSIPLVVGIIEEVVHATYDRHREGARLLLALDELANVAPLPRLAGIVSEGGGQGVLTLACLQDLSQARARWGTSAEGFLSLFPTTLVLPGIADRTTLETLRHLAGREMTPAPSVQRDVKGRSVGHSLSWVERDRLTLSEIAQGRDGHALGLDAQNRLRWVELTPAYREPRFRPYLERPPRERDVSMERSRHSSN
;
A
#
# COMPACT_ATOMS: atom_id res chain seq x y z
N MET A 1 2.87 -19.46 15.72
CA MET A 1 3.08 -18.04 16.11
C MET A 1 2.70 -17.78 17.56
N HIS A 2 1.45 -18.03 18.00
CA HIS A 2 1.04 -17.76 19.39
C HIS A 2 1.96 -18.45 20.42
N ALA A 3 2.18 -19.75 20.30
CA ALA A 3 3.07 -20.50 21.20
C ALA A 3 4.53 -19.98 21.17
N SER A 4 5.05 -19.64 19.99
CA SER A 4 6.40 -19.09 19.86
C SER A 4 6.51 -17.70 20.49
N ALA A 5 5.46 -16.89 20.39
CA ALA A 5 5.40 -15.59 21.08
C ALA A 5 5.40 -15.75 22.60
N LEU A 6 4.68 -16.76 23.15
CA LEU A 6 4.71 -17.07 24.59
C LEU A 6 6.10 -17.47 25.10
N ARG A 7 6.94 -18.00 24.22
CA ARG A 7 8.34 -18.39 24.50
C ARG A 7 9.34 -17.26 24.20
N ASN A 8 8.89 -16.09 23.76
CA ASN A 8 9.75 -15.03 23.26
C ASN A 8 10.69 -15.51 22.12
N GLU A 9 10.25 -16.48 21.32
CA GLU A 9 11.00 -16.94 20.17
C GLU A 9 10.98 -15.89 19.04
N SER A 10 12.14 -15.65 18.46
CA SER A 10 12.24 -14.78 17.29
C SER A 10 11.56 -15.39 16.06
N LEU A 11 11.20 -14.55 15.08
CA LEU A 11 10.67 -15.02 13.79
C LEU A 11 11.64 -15.99 13.09
N GLY A 12 12.94 -15.82 13.28
CA GLY A 12 13.96 -16.74 12.74
C GLY A 12 13.89 -18.12 13.39
N GLN A 13 13.66 -18.20 14.69
CA GLN A 13 13.49 -19.47 15.41
C GLN A 13 12.18 -20.16 14.99
N LEU A 14 11.09 -19.39 14.87
CA LEU A 14 9.83 -19.93 14.34
C LEU A 14 9.97 -20.44 12.91
N ALA A 15 10.67 -19.70 12.03
CA ALA A 15 10.96 -20.17 10.68
C ALA A 15 11.73 -21.50 10.66
N SER A 16 12.73 -21.66 11.54
CA SER A 16 13.48 -22.92 11.66
C SER A 16 12.59 -24.09 12.11
N ARG A 17 11.68 -23.86 13.07
CA ARG A 17 10.68 -24.86 13.50
C ARG A 17 9.78 -25.30 12.35
N VAL A 18 9.30 -24.33 11.56
CA VAL A 18 8.45 -24.62 10.41
C VAL A 18 9.22 -25.44 9.35
N ASP A 19 10.48 -25.08 9.08
CA ASP A 19 11.33 -25.82 8.14
C ASP A 19 11.62 -27.25 8.61
N GLU A 20 11.81 -27.45 9.93
CA GLU A 20 12.04 -28.72 10.57
C GLU A 20 10.74 -29.50 10.87
N ARG A 21 9.58 -28.88 10.62
CA ARG A 21 8.23 -29.43 10.90
C ARG A 21 8.04 -29.83 12.36
N ARG A 22 8.66 -29.13 13.29
CA ARG A 22 8.64 -29.42 14.74
C ARG A 22 7.66 -28.50 15.46
N CYS A 23 6.55 -29.06 15.92
CA CYS A 23 5.55 -28.32 16.69
C CYS A 23 4.97 -29.09 17.88
N ASP A 24 5.43 -30.32 18.15
CA ASP A 24 4.87 -31.13 19.25
C ASP A 24 5.04 -30.45 20.61
N ASP A 25 6.20 -29.85 20.86
CA ASP A 25 6.48 -29.08 22.06
C ASP A 25 5.64 -27.80 22.19
N LEU A 26 5.20 -27.21 21.06
CA LEU A 26 4.32 -26.05 21.04
C LEU A 26 2.88 -26.44 21.40
N VAL A 27 2.43 -27.63 20.96
CA VAL A 27 1.12 -28.17 21.34
C VAL A 27 1.07 -28.40 22.83
N HIS A 28 2.10 -29.04 23.38
CA HIS A 28 2.19 -29.30 24.82
C HIS A 28 2.10 -28.01 25.65
N GLU A 29 2.89 -27.00 25.29
CA GLU A 29 2.87 -25.71 25.99
C GLU A 29 1.54 -24.99 25.91
N LEU A 30 0.91 -24.96 24.73
CA LEU A 30 -0.41 -24.33 24.60
C LEU A 30 -1.45 -25.06 25.43
N THR A 31 -1.37 -26.40 25.49
CA THR A 31 -2.27 -27.21 26.27
C THR A 31 -2.11 -26.96 27.78
N GLU A 32 -0.86 -26.87 28.25
CA GLU A 32 -0.58 -26.56 29.66
C GLU A 32 -1.07 -25.17 30.08
N ARG A 33 -0.89 -24.17 29.20
CA ARG A 33 -1.26 -22.77 29.51
C ARG A 33 -2.75 -22.47 29.37
N HIS A 34 -3.40 -23.05 28.38
CA HIS A 34 -4.75 -22.66 27.97
C HIS A 34 -5.76 -23.80 28.04
N GLY A 35 -5.32 -25.03 28.29
CA GLY A 35 -6.17 -26.22 28.30
C GLY A 35 -6.40 -26.82 26.91
N GLU A 36 -6.83 -28.07 26.86
CA GLU A 36 -7.00 -28.86 25.61
C GLU A 36 -8.03 -28.27 24.64
N HIS A 37 -9.02 -27.54 25.17
CA HIS A 37 -10.10 -26.96 24.34
C HIS A 37 -9.79 -25.59 23.76
N HIS A 38 -8.58 -25.07 23.95
CA HIS A 38 -8.21 -23.78 23.37
C HIS A 38 -8.15 -23.88 21.83
N PRO A 39 -8.70 -22.91 21.07
CA PRO A 39 -8.76 -22.97 19.61
C PRO A 39 -7.40 -23.22 18.93
N SER A 40 -6.32 -22.62 19.43
CA SER A 40 -4.97 -22.83 18.89
C SER A 40 -4.47 -24.27 19.08
N VAL A 41 -4.84 -24.94 20.17
CA VAL A 41 -4.51 -26.35 20.44
C VAL A 41 -5.29 -27.22 19.45
N SER A 42 -6.60 -27.01 19.35
CA SER A 42 -7.47 -27.75 18.42
C SER A 42 -7.02 -27.63 16.97
N LEU A 43 -6.62 -26.42 16.53
CA LEU A 43 -6.09 -26.19 15.19
C LEU A 43 -4.79 -26.96 14.92
N LEU A 44 -3.84 -26.92 15.86
CA LEU A 44 -2.58 -27.66 15.71
C LEU A 44 -2.80 -29.18 15.70
N HIS A 45 -3.65 -29.71 16.57
CA HIS A 45 -4.04 -31.11 16.54
C HIS A 45 -4.70 -31.50 15.22
N GLY A 46 -5.58 -30.65 14.69
CA GLY A 46 -6.19 -30.85 13.38
C GLY A 46 -5.14 -30.97 12.27
N VAL A 47 -4.17 -30.06 12.23
CA VAL A 47 -3.07 -30.14 11.24
C VAL A 47 -2.21 -31.38 11.41
N LEU A 48 -1.89 -31.76 12.64
CA LEU A 48 -1.09 -32.96 12.92
C LEU A 48 -1.83 -34.26 12.59
N ALA A 49 -3.15 -34.26 12.67
CA ALA A 49 -4.00 -35.42 12.37
C ALA A 49 -4.28 -35.57 10.86
N THR A 50 -3.94 -34.60 10.00
CA THR A 50 -4.13 -34.72 8.55
C THR A 50 -3.19 -35.78 7.94
N GLU A 51 -3.57 -36.32 6.78
CA GLU A 51 -2.72 -37.23 6.01
C GLU A 51 -1.37 -36.57 5.67
N GLU A 52 -0.32 -37.38 5.61
CA GLU A 52 1.05 -36.89 5.44
C GLU A 52 1.23 -36.01 4.19
N ARG A 53 0.56 -36.37 3.09
CA ARG A 53 0.61 -35.60 1.83
C ARG A 53 0.01 -34.20 2.00
N GLU A 54 -1.14 -34.11 2.62
CA GLU A 54 -1.83 -32.84 2.89
C GLU A 54 -1.04 -32.01 3.89
N ARG A 55 -0.61 -32.63 4.98
CA ARG A 55 0.22 -31.99 6.01
C ARG A 55 1.53 -31.45 5.43
N SER A 56 2.18 -32.18 4.50
CA SER A 56 3.37 -31.71 3.79
C SER A 56 3.08 -30.46 2.94
N SER A 57 1.91 -30.39 2.31
CA SER A 57 1.48 -29.19 1.57
C SER A 57 1.26 -27.99 2.48
N ILE A 58 0.64 -28.19 3.64
CA ILE A 58 0.44 -27.15 4.67
C ILE A 58 1.80 -26.62 5.14
N TRP A 59 2.74 -27.50 5.46
CA TRP A 59 4.10 -27.12 5.88
C TRP A 59 4.84 -26.34 4.78
N SER A 60 4.75 -26.76 3.53
CA SER A 60 5.40 -26.06 2.41
C SER A 60 4.84 -24.67 2.20
N THR A 61 3.53 -24.53 2.29
CA THR A 61 2.85 -23.23 2.20
C THR A 61 3.25 -22.33 3.35
N THR A 62 3.23 -22.86 4.57
CA THR A 62 3.64 -22.13 5.78
C THR A 62 5.09 -21.68 5.70
N ALA A 63 5.99 -22.57 5.24
CA ALA A 63 7.41 -22.26 5.05
C ALA A 63 7.64 -21.13 4.06
N GLY A 64 6.78 -21.01 3.04
CA GLY A 64 6.80 -19.90 2.09
C GLY A 64 6.60 -18.52 2.75
N LEU A 65 5.78 -18.44 3.80
CA LEU A 65 5.53 -17.19 4.53
C LEU A 65 6.79 -16.67 5.25
N PHE A 66 7.72 -17.56 5.61
CA PHE A 66 8.95 -17.21 6.30
C PHE A 66 10.15 -17.03 5.36
N ALA A 67 9.95 -17.03 4.05
CA ALA A 67 11.04 -16.84 3.09
C ALA A 67 11.85 -15.55 3.36
N GLY A 68 11.18 -14.48 3.79
CA GLY A 68 11.80 -13.20 4.11
C GLY A 68 12.76 -13.21 5.31
N VAL A 69 12.62 -14.17 6.23
CA VAL A 69 13.47 -14.25 7.43
C VAL A 69 14.51 -15.37 7.36
N ARG A 70 14.72 -15.98 6.20
CA ARG A 70 15.70 -17.08 6.04
C ARG A 70 17.14 -16.62 5.89
N THR A 71 17.38 -15.38 5.48
CA THR A 71 18.74 -14.86 5.37
C THR A 71 19.31 -14.57 6.76
N GLU A 72 20.62 -14.70 6.91
CA GLU A 72 21.28 -14.43 8.19
C GLU A 72 21.09 -12.99 8.64
N ALA A 73 21.14 -12.03 7.72
CA ALA A 73 20.88 -10.62 8.00
C ALA A 73 19.45 -10.39 8.52
N ALA A 74 18.44 -11.03 7.91
CA ALA A 74 17.05 -10.93 8.37
C ALA A 74 16.85 -11.62 9.72
N ARG A 75 17.51 -12.76 9.97
CA ARG A 75 17.48 -13.44 11.28
C ARG A 75 18.13 -12.60 12.37
N ALA A 76 19.25 -11.95 12.07
CA ALA A 76 19.91 -11.06 13.02
C ALA A 76 19.00 -9.86 13.34
N SER A 77 18.39 -9.25 12.33
CA SER A 77 17.45 -8.13 12.51
C SER A 77 16.19 -8.54 13.29
N ALA A 78 15.75 -9.78 13.17
CA ALA A 78 14.56 -10.29 13.87
C ALA A 78 14.84 -10.71 15.34
N ARG A 79 16.10 -10.72 15.79
CA ARG A 79 16.44 -11.03 17.19
C ARG A 79 16.25 -9.85 18.12
N GLU A 80 16.43 -8.67 17.59
CA GLU A 80 16.24 -7.41 18.31
C GLU A 80 15.10 -6.67 17.63
N SER A 81 14.10 -6.22 18.38
CA SER A 81 13.07 -5.34 17.84
C SER A 81 13.55 -3.89 17.98
N PRO A 82 14.14 -3.30 16.94
CA PRO A 82 14.58 -1.90 16.99
C PRO A 82 13.41 -0.92 16.93
N LEU A 83 12.21 -1.42 16.63
CA LEU A 83 10.98 -0.64 16.55
C LEU A 83 10.12 -0.91 17.77
N ASP A 84 10.10 0.03 18.70
CA ASP A 84 9.07 0.15 19.71
C ASP A 84 7.93 0.98 19.11
N VAL A 85 6.82 0.32 18.79
CA VAL A 85 5.67 0.96 18.15
C VAL A 85 5.01 1.97 19.08
N GLU A 86 5.03 1.72 20.38
CA GLU A 86 4.47 2.63 21.36
C GLU A 86 5.28 3.93 21.46
N GLU A 87 6.60 3.82 21.53
CA GLU A 87 7.48 4.97 21.52
C GLU A 87 7.40 5.71 20.17
N PHE A 88 7.33 4.96 19.06
CA PHE A 88 7.16 5.54 17.73
C PHE A 88 5.92 6.44 17.62
N LEU A 89 4.81 6.07 18.26
CA LEU A 89 3.55 6.83 18.21
C LEU A 89 3.51 8.02 19.18
N ARG A 90 4.47 8.15 20.12
CA ARG A 90 4.51 9.24 21.08
C ARG A 90 5.08 10.55 20.52
N GLY A 91 5.78 10.50 19.42
CA GLY A 91 6.45 11.67 18.87
C GLY A 91 6.40 11.75 17.34
N PRO A 92 7.00 12.78 16.77
CA PRO A 92 7.06 12.98 15.32
C PRO A 92 8.16 12.11 14.70
N HIS A 93 8.04 10.81 14.84
CA HIS A 93 8.99 9.83 14.31
C HIS A 93 8.66 9.47 12.87
N GLN A 94 9.65 8.97 12.15
CA GLN A 94 9.50 8.51 10.77
C GLN A 94 10.11 7.12 10.62
N LEU A 95 9.36 6.21 10.00
CA LEU A 95 9.81 4.88 9.62
C LEU A 95 9.87 4.81 8.09
N HIS A 96 11.07 4.64 7.54
CA HIS A 96 11.30 4.47 6.13
C HIS A 96 11.52 3.00 5.80
N ILE A 97 10.61 2.41 5.02
CA ILE A 97 10.70 1.03 4.56
C ILE A 97 11.14 1.05 3.09
N VAL A 98 12.33 0.51 2.82
CA VAL A 98 12.91 0.45 1.47
C VAL A 98 13.12 -1.01 1.11
N SER A 99 12.51 -1.43 0.00
CA SER A 99 12.65 -2.79 -0.53
C SER A 99 13.11 -2.73 -1.99
N PRO A 100 14.34 -3.19 -2.31
CA PRO A 100 14.77 -3.34 -3.69
C PRO A 100 13.86 -4.26 -4.47
N SER A 101 13.59 -3.95 -5.75
CA SER A 101 12.62 -4.68 -6.60
C SER A 101 12.86 -6.20 -6.61
N ARG A 102 14.12 -6.64 -6.61
CA ARG A 102 14.49 -8.07 -6.57
C ARG A 102 14.07 -8.80 -5.28
N HIS A 103 13.78 -8.07 -4.20
CA HIS A 103 13.43 -8.62 -2.90
C HIS A 103 11.99 -8.32 -2.47
N GLN A 104 11.24 -7.54 -3.24
CA GLN A 104 9.89 -7.12 -2.87
C GLN A 104 8.99 -8.30 -2.53
N ALA A 105 8.91 -9.31 -3.39
CA ALA A 105 8.05 -10.48 -3.15
C ALA A 105 8.34 -11.19 -1.82
N VAL A 106 9.61 -11.22 -1.40
CA VAL A 106 10.05 -11.87 -0.17
C VAL A 106 9.82 -10.99 1.06
N SER A 107 9.93 -9.66 0.91
CA SER A 107 9.76 -8.69 2.02
C SER A 107 8.31 -8.31 2.29
N ILE A 108 7.39 -8.49 1.35
CA ILE A 108 5.97 -8.12 1.50
C ILE A 108 5.35 -8.57 2.83
N PRO A 109 5.45 -9.83 3.27
CA PRO A 109 4.80 -10.24 4.51
C PRO A 109 5.31 -9.48 5.74
N LEU A 110 6.60 -9.15 5.80
CA LEU A 110 7.19 -8.38 6.88
C LEU A 110 6.74 -6.92 6.82
N VAL A 111 6.77 -6.32 5.64
CA VAL A 111 6.34 -4.93 5.43
C VAL A 111 4.87 -4.76 5.80
N VAL A 112 4.01 -5.65 5.33
CA VAL A 112 2.57 -5.64 5.65
C VAL A 112 2.36 -5.81 7.14
N GLY A 113 3.05 -6.78 7.79
CA GLY A 113 2.94 -7.00 9.23
C GLY A 113 3.33 -5.78 10.05
N ILE A 114 4.44 -5.11 9.72
CA ILE A 114 4.87 -3.88 10.41
C ILE A 114 3.84 -2.77 10.23
N ILE A 115 3.33 -2.56 9.03
CA ILE A 115 2.34 -1.50 8.76
C ILE A 115 1.04 -1.79 9.51
N GLU A 116 0.53 -3.02 9.47
CA GLU A 116 -0.70 -3.39 10.18
C GLU A 116 -0.56 -3.23 11.69
N GLU A 117 0.60 -3.58 12.26
CA GLU A 117 0.88 -3.39 13.69
C GLU A 117 0.84 -1.91 14.08
N VAL A 118 1.52 -1.05 13.31
CA VAL A 118 1.51 0.40 13.57
C VAL A 118 0.12 1.01 13.38
N VAL A 119 -0.65 0.53 12.40
CA VAL A 119 -2.04 0.97 12.18
C VAL A 119 -2.92 0.58 13.37
N HIS A 120 -2.87 -0.67 13.83
CA HIS A 120 -3.66 -1.14 14.96
C HIS A 120 -3.30 -0.37 16.24
N ALA A 121 -2.02 -0.22 16.53
CA ALA A 121 -1.58 0.57 17.69
C ALA A 121 -2.04 2.04 17.60
N THR A 122 -2.12 2.61 16.39
CA THR A 122 -2.68 3.95 16.20
C THR A 122 -4.17 3.98 16.50
N TYR A 123 -4.94 2.99 16.07
CA TYR A 123 -6.37 2.88 16.38
C TYR A 123 -6.63 2.79 17.87
N ASP A 124 -5.86 1.98 18.57
CA ASP A 124 -6.00 1.81 20.02
C ASP A 124 -5.71 3.12 20.78
N ARG A 125 -4.80 3.95 20.25
CA ARG A 125 -4.33 5.19 20.90
C ARG A 125 -4.83 6.47 20.26
N HIS A 126 -5.72 6.42 19.25
CA HIS A 126 -6.16 7.65 18.58
C HIS A 126 -6.83 8.65 19.52
N ARG A 127 -7.54 8.16 20.57
CA ARG A 127 -8.18 8.98 21.62
C ARG A 127 -7.15 9.71 22.48
N GLU A 128 -5.94 9.17 22.60
CA GLU A 128 -4.79 9.77 23.28
C GLU A 128 -4.04 10.78 22.38
N GLY A 129 -4.49 10.96 21.15
CA GLY A 129 -3.93 11.90 20.20
C GLY A 129 -2.97 11.28 19.18
N ALA A 130 -2.76 9.96 19.16
CA ALA A 130 -1.94 9.30 18.17
C ALA A 130 -2.41 9.60 16.75
N ARG A 131 -1.46 9.87 15.85
CA ARG A 131 -1.71 10.15 14.44
C ARG A 131 -0.63 9.48 13.59
N LEU A 132 -1.05 8.88 12.48
CA LEU A 132 -0.19 8.18 11.54
C LEU A 132 -0.45 8.68 10.12
N LEU A 133 0.60 9.02 9.40
CA LEU A 133 0.56 9.19 7.95
C LEU A 133 1.21 7.96 7.29
N LEU A 134 0.43 7.21 6.54
CA LEU A 134 0.92 6.16 5.65
C LEU A 134 1.19 6.78 4.27
N ALA A 135 2.46 6.98 3.93
CA ALA A 135 2.89 7.41 2.60
C ALA A 135 3.39 6.20 1.80
N LEU A 136 2.52 5.62 0.99
CA LEU A 136 2.74 4.37 0.26
C LEU A 136 3.05 4.67 -1.21
N ASP A 137 4.30 5.01 -1.50
CA ASP A 137 4.78 5.41 -2.84
C ASP A 137 4.69 4.26 -3.86
N GLU A 138 4.96 3.04 -3.42
CA GLU A 138 4.86 1.82 -4.23
C GLU A 138 3.85 0.84 -3.60
N LEU A 139 2.61 1.29 -3.45
CA LEU A 139 1.57 0.51 -2.75
C LEU A 139 1.45 -0.92 -3.27
N ALA A 140 1.31 -1.11 -4.58
CA ALA A 140 1.06 -2.44 -5.16
C ALA A 140 2.26 -3.39 -5.07
N ASN A 141 3.49 -2.88 -5.02
CA ASN A 141 4.70 -3.68 -5.11
C ASN A 141 5.39 -3.88 -3.75
N VAL A 142 5.35 -2.87 -2.87
CA VAL A 142 6.04 -2.90 -1.58
C VAL A 142 5.09 -3.21 -0.43
N ALA A 143 3.91 -2.63 -0.43
CA ALA A 143 2.96 -2.72 0.67
C ALA A 143 1.52 -3.05 0.19
N PRO A 144 1.28 -4.19 -0.48
CA PRO A 144 -0.05 -4.58 -0.95
C PRO A 144 -0.94 -5.01 0.22
N LEU A 145 -1.37 -4.05 1.03
CA LEU A 145 -2.16 -4.26 2.25
C LEU A 145 -3.47 -4.98 1.94
N PRO A 146 -3.73 -6.18 2.48
CA PRO A 146 -4.98 -6.90 2.23
C PRO A 146 -6.21 -6.14 2.73
N ARG A 147 -6.07 -5.39 3.83
CA ARG A 147 -7.13 -4.61 4.48
C ARG A 147 -7.13 -3.13 4.09
N LEU A 148 -6.50 -2.77 2.96
CA LEU A 148 -6.37 -1.37 2.52
C LEU A 148 -7.72 -0.64 2.51
N ALA A 149 -8.78 -1.27 2.00
CA ALA A 149 -10.11 -0.66 1.95
C ALA A 149 -10.63 -0.27 3.34
N GLY A 150 -10.46 -1.14 4.34
CA GLY A 150 -10.80 -0.84 5.73
C GLY A 150 -9.94 0.29 6.30
N ILE A 151 -8.63 0.23 6.09
CA ILE A 151 -7.70 1.25 6.58
C ILE A 151 -8.05 2.63 6.02
N VAL A 152 -8.39 2.73 4.73
CA VAL A 152 -8.71 4.01 4.10
C VAL A 152 -10.09 4.52 4.54
N SER A 153 -11.12 3.64 4.60
CA SER A 153 -12.49 4.06 4.94
C SER A 153 -12.66 4.44 6.40
N GLU A 154 -11.98 3.76 7.32
CA GLU A 154 -12.12 3.96 8.76
C GLU A 154 -10.99 4.80 9.36
N GLY A 155 -9.81 4.74 8.75
CA GLY A 155 -8.58 5.28 9.30
C GLY A 155 -8.63 6.76 9.59
N GLY A 156 -9.27 7.56 8.73
CA GLY A 156 -9.40 9.00 8.96
C GLY A 156 -10.04 9.36 10.29
N GLY A 157 -11.09 8.63 10.69
CA GLY A 157 -11.74 8.76 11.98
C GLY A 157 -10.92 8.24 13.17
N GLN A 158 -9.94 7.37 12.89
CA GLN A 158 -9.12 6.70 13.90
C GLN A 158 -7.64 7.18 13.87
N GLY A 159 -7.38 8.34 13.28
CA GLY A 159 -6.07 8.97 13.33
C GLY A 159 -5.09 8.50 12.26
N VAL A 160 -5.51 7.70 11.28
CA VAL A 160 -4.67 7.23 10.17
C VAL A 160 -5.04 7.95 8.88
N LEU A 161 -4.09 8.67 8.30
CA LEU A 161 -4.21 9.27 6.97
C LEU A 161 -3.39 8.46 5.98
N THR A 162 -3.99 8.05 4.85
CA THR A 162 -3.32 7.26 3.83
C THR A 162 -3.09 8.08 2.55
N LEU A 163 -1.84 8.18 2.12
CA LEU A 163 -1.43 8.63 0.80
C LEU A 163 -0.92 7.41 0.03
N ALA A 164 -1.58 7.06 -1.06
CA ALA A 164 -1.26 5.87 -1.84
C ALA A 164 -0.96 6.24 -3.29
N CYS A 165 0.16 5.73 -3.83
CA CYS A 165 0.54 5.91 -5.22
C CYS A 165 0.47 4.58 -5.98
N LEU A 166 -0.08 4.65 -7.18
CA LEU A 166 -0.17 3.56 -8.15
C LEU A 166 0.24 4.11 -9.53
N GLN A 167 0.81 3.28 -10.37
CA GLN A 167 1.08 3.68 -11.75
C GLN A 167 -0.23 3.85 -12.54
N ASP A 168 -1.17 2.93 -12.34
CA ASP A 168 -2.53 2.96 -12.83
C ASP A 168 -3.43 1.96 -12.08
N LEU A 169 -4.70 1.88 -12.43
CA LEU A 169 -5.64 0.95 -11.78
C LEU A 169 -5.42 -0.51 -12.20
N SER A 170 -4.61 -0.82 -13.22
CA SER A 170 -4.30 -2.21 -13.58
C SER A 170 -3.48 -2.88 -12.48
N GLN A 171 -2.57 -2.15 -11.84
CA GLN A 171 -1.83 -2.64 -10.67
C GLN A 171 -2.76 -2.96 -9.50
N ALA A 172 -3.74 -2.09 -9.26
CA ALA A 172 -4.74 -2.33 -8.22
C ALA A 172 -5.56 -3.60 -8.52
N ARG A 173 -6.04 -3.75 -9.77
CA ARG A 173 -6.78 -4.96 -10.20
C ARG A 173 -5.94 -6.24 -10.05
N ALA A 174 -4.65 -6.18 -10.38
CA ALA A 174 -3.75 -7.32 -10.24
C ALA A 174 -3.55 -7.77 -8.78
N ARG A 175 -3.63 -6.83 -7.83
CA ARG A 175 -3.38 -7.09 -6.39
C ARG A 175 -4.65 -7.37 -5.59
N TRP A 176 -5.71 -6.63 -5.83
CA TRP A 176 -6.95 -6.70 -5.04
C TRP A 176 -8.16 -7.21 -5.84
N GLY A 177 -7.95 -7.64 -7.10
CA GLY A 177 -9.00 -8.18 -7.94
C GLY A 177 -10.18 -7.21 -8.10
N THR A 178 -11.40 -7.70 -7.94
CA THR A 178 -12.63 -6.91 -8.06
C THR A 178 -12.75 -5.78 -7.02
N SER A 179 -12.09 -5.90 -5.86
CA SER A 179 -12.09 -4.83 -4.85
C SER A 179 -11.44 -3.55 -5.34
N ALA A 180 -10.56 -3.62 -6.35
CA ALA A 180 -9.93 -2.46 -6.96
C ALA A 180 -10.88 -1.57 -7.76
N GLU A 181 -12.03 -2.07 -8.19
CA GLU A 181 -13.03 -1.29 -8.92
C GLU A 181 -13.56 -0.10 -8.11
N GLY A 182 -13.58 -0.25 -6.77
CA GLY A 182 -13.98 0.79 -5.83
C GLY A 182 -12.90 1.79 -5.46
N PHE A 183 -11.65 1.66 -5.92
CA PHE A 183 -10.53 2.48 -5.42
C PHE A 183 -10.71 3.98 -5.63
N LEU A 184 -11.25 4.41 -6.78
CA LEU A 184 -11.52 5.84 -7.01
C LEU A 184 -12.58 6.42 -6.08
N SER A 185 -13.51 5.59 -5.60
CA SER A 185 -14.53 5.99 -4.62
C SER A 185 -14.05 5.84 -3.18
N LEU A 186 -13.08 4.96 -2.96
CA LEU A 186 -12.50 4.71 -1.64
C LEU A 186 -11.66 5.90 -1.14
N PHE A 187 -10.92 6.52 -2.05
CA PHE A 187 -10.09 7.69 -1.74
C PHE A 187 -10.88 8.97 -2.00
N PRO A 188 -11.10 9.83 -0.98
CA PRO A 188 -11.89 11.05 -1.14
C PRO A 188 -11.22 12.10 -2.04
N THR A 189 -9.94 11.94 -2.33
CA THR A 189 -9.18 12.76 -3.27
C THR A 189 -8.24 11.89 -4.07
N THR A 190 -8.32 11.97 -5.39
CA THR A 190 -7.43 11.28 -6.30
C THR A 190 -6.79 12.29 -7.25
N LEU A 191 -5.48 12.21 -7.43
CA LEU A 191 -4.73 12.98 -8.42
C LEU A 191 -4.24 12.04 -9.52
N VAL A 192 -4.63 12.34 -10.74
CA VAL A 192 -4.23 11.60 -11.93
C VAL A 192 -3.17 12.40 -12.66
N LEU A 193 -1.96 11.88 -12.67
CA LEU A 193 -0.82 12.47 -13.35
C LEU A 193 -0.81 12.06 -14.84
N PRO A 194 -0.18 12.85 -15.72
CA PRO A 194 0.03 12.46 -17.13
C PRO A 194 0.81 11.16 -17.28
N GLY A 195 0.59 10.44 -18.37
CA GLY A 195 1.36 9.26 -18.73
C GLY A 195 0.65 7.91 -18.50
N ILE A 196 -0.62 7.91 -18.08
CA ILE A 196 -1.40 6.68 -17.96
C ILE A 196 -1.63 6.08 -19.35
N ALA A 197 -1.28 4.81 -19.52
CA ALA A 197 -1.48 4.04 -20.75
C ALA A 197 -2.58 2.96 -20.63
N ASP A 198 -3.00 2.61 -19.41
CA ASP A 198 -4.05 1.61 -19.20
C ASP A 198 -5.40 2.11 -19.72
N ARG A 199 -5.89 1.47 -20.79
CA ARG A 199 -7.13 1.85 -21.47
C ARG A 199 -8.33 1.84 -20.52
N THR A 200 -8.44 0.83 -19.66
CA THR A 200 -9.56 0.71 -18.74
C THR A 200 -9.59 1.85 -17.72
N THR A 201 -8.42 2.26 -17.20
CA THR A 201 -8.30 3.43 -16.35
C THR A 201 -8.74 4.71 -17.06
N LEU A 202 -8.26 4.90 -18.31
CA LEU A 202 -8.63 6.07 -19.12
C LEU A 202 -10.12 6.12 -19.43
N GLU A 203 -10.75 4.99 -19.78
CA GLU A 203 -12.20 4.88 -20.04
C GLU A 203 -13.01 5.17 -18.78
N THR A 204 -12.58 4.70 -17.62
CA THR A 204 -13.21 5.01 -16.34
C THR A 204 -13.18 6.51 -16.04
N LEU A 205 -12.05 7.16 -16.21
CA LEU A 205 -11.89 8.59 -15.98
C LEU A 205 -12.71 9.42 -16.98
N ARG A 206 -12.74 9.01 -18.26
CA ARG A 206 -13.60 9.65 -19.28
C ARG A 206 -15.08 9.53 -18.92
N HIS A 207 -15.52 8.36 -18.45
CA HIS A 207 -16.88 8.16 -18.01
C HIS A 207 -17.24 9.07 -16.82
N LEU A 208 -16.35 9.20 -15.84
CA LEU A 208 -16.52 10.10 -14.70
C LEU A 208 -16.50 11.58 -15.10
N ALA A 209 -15.76 11.95 -16.14
CA ALA A 209 -15.76 13.32 -16.67
C ALA A 209 -17.13 13.70 -17.27
N GLY A 210 -17.86 12.70 -17.78
CA GLY A 210 -19.16 12.89 -18.38
C GLY A 210 -19.09 13.51 -19.77
N ARG A 211 -20.25 13.93 -20.26
CA ARG A 211 -20.45 14.51 -21.59
C ARG A 211 -21.02 15.90 -21.50
N GLU A 212 -20.85 16.70 -22.52
CA GLU A 212 -21.39 18.06 -22.63
C GLU A 212 -21.91 18.33 -24.03
N MET A 213 -22.90 19.22 -24.11
CA MET A 213 -23.43 19.71 -25.38
C MET A 213 -22.55 20.84 -25.90
N THR A 214 -21.91 20.62 -27.03
CA THR A 214 -21.06 21.62 -27.68
C THR A 214 -21.72 22.13 -28.96
N PRO A 215 -21.68 23.43 -29.24
CA PRO A 215 -22.19 23.96 -30.50
C PRO A 215 -21.28 23.54 -31.66
N ALA A 216 -21.89 22.93 -32.68
CA ALA A 216 -21.25 22.54 -33.92
C ALA A 216 -21.78 23.41 -35.06
N PRO A 217 -21.08 24.50 -35.43
CA PRO A 217 -21.49 25.29 -36.58
C PRO A 217 -21.24 24.49 -37.86
N SER A 218 -22.21 24.46 -38.72
CA SER A 218 -22.08 23.94 -40.07
C SER A 218 -22.35 25.02 -41.12
N VAL A 219 -21.52 25.06 -42.18
CA VAL A 219 -21.69 25.98 -43.29
C VAL A 219 -22.12 25.16 -44.51
N GLN A 220 -23.30 25.44 -44.99
CA GLN A 220 -23.74 24.89 -46.29
C GLN A 220 -23.11 25.70 -47.41
N ARG A 221 -22.49 25.00 -48.37
CA ARG A 221 -21.89 25.60 -49.54
C ARG A 221 -22.62 25.13 -50.81
N ASP A 222 -22.80 26.03 -51.76
CA ASP A 222 -23.31 25.67 -53.07
C ASP A 222 -22.28 24.91 -53.93
N VAL A 223 -22.69 24.48 -55.13
CA VAL A 223 -21.82 23.77 -56.07
C VAL A 223 -20.60 24.62 -56.52
N LYS A 224 -20.68 25.93 -56.34
CA LYS A 224 -19.61 26.89 -56.62
C LYS A 224 -18.79 27.27 -55.38
N GLY A 225 -18.98 26.60 -54.25
CA GLY A 225 -18.25 26.79 -53.01
C GLY A 225 -18.66 28.05 -52.21
N ARG A 226 -19.73 28.73 -52.57
CA ARG A 226 -20.26 29.90 -51.86
C ARG A 226 -21.08 29.46 -50.65
N SER A 227 -20.90 30.16 -49.51
CA SER A 227 -21.73 29.92 -48.29
C SER A 227 -23.17 30.31 -48.59
N VAL A 228 -24.09 29.35 -48.47
CA VAL A 228 -25.53 29.53 -48.76
C VAL A 228 -26.34 29.53 -47.46
N GLY A 229 -25.76 29.06 -46.36
CA GLY A 229 -26.42 29.02 -45.06
C GLY A 229 -25.48 28.66 -43.94
N HIS A 230 -25.80 29.13 -42.72
CA HIS A 230 -25.16 28.73 -41.50
C HIS A 230 -26.18 28.05 -40.64
N SER A 231 -25.89 26.84 -40.16
CA SER A 231 -26.72 26.22 -39.14
C SER A 231 -25.89 25.91 -37.90
N LEU A 232 -26.51 26.03 -36.74
CA LEU A 232 -25.91 25.70 -35.45
C LEU A 232 -26.65 24.45 -34.95
N SER A 233 -25.93 23.35 -34.85
CA SER A 233 -26.43 22.13 -34.20
C SER A 233 -25.70 21.95 -32.89
N TRP A 234 -26.34 21.31 -31.92
CA TRP A 234 -25.72 20.93 -30.66
C TRP A 234 -25.36 19.44 -30.76
N VAL A 235 -24.09 19.15 -30.48
CA VAL A 235 -23.59 17.76 -30.53
C VAL A 235 -23.04 17.42 -29.14
N GLU A 236 -23.45 16.27 -28.69
CA GLU A 236 -22.93 15.73 -27.43
C GLU A 236 -21.51 15.20 -27.63
N ARG A 237 -20.57 15.66 -26.79
CA ARG A 237 -19.15 15.26 -26.81
C ARG A 237 -18.69 14.90 -25.41
N ASP A 238 -17.68 14.02 -25.32
CA ASP A 238 -17.00 13.76 -24.07
C ASP A 238 -16.33 15.05 -23.59
N ARG A 239 -16.47 15.38 -22.30
CA ARG A 239 -15.80 16.55 -21.69
C ARG A 239 -14.29 16.44 -21.70
N LEU A 240 -13.79 15.21 -21.58
CA LEU A 240 -12.38 14.87 -21.72
C LEU A 240 -12.25 13.64 -22.62
N THR A 241 -11.38 13.73 -23.60
CA THR A 241 -11.02 12.59 -24.46
C THR A 241 -10.00 11.70 -23.76
N LEU A 242 -9.85 10.46 -24.21
CA LEU A 242 -8.80 9.56 -23.70
C LEU A 242 -7.41 10.15 -23.87
N SER A 243 -7.18 10.84 -24.99
CA SER A 243 -5.91 11.48 -25.29
C SER A 243 -5.59 12.63 -24.32
N GLU A 244 -6.57 13.49 -24.04
CA GLU A 244 -6.41 14.58 -23.07
C GLU A 244 -6.11 14.08 -21.67
N ILE A 245 -6.74 12.99 -21.25
CA ILE A 245 -6.47 12.37 -19.93
C ILE A 245 -5.06 11.76 -19.92
N ALA A 246 -4.70 11.01 -20.97
CA ALA A 246 -3.40 10.32 -21.05
C ALA A 246 -2.23 11.29 -21.13
N GLN A 247 -2.34 12.32 -21.95
CA GLN A 247 -1.28 13.33 -22.14
C GLN A 247 -1.24 14.35 -21.02
N GLY A 248 -2.40 14.62 -20.41
CA GLY A 248 -2.53 15.60 -19.34
C GLY A 248 -2.27 17.02 -19.79
N ARG A 249 -1.92 17.87 -18.83
CA ARG A 249 -1.51 19.26 -19.04
C ARG A 249 -0.22 19.52 -18.29
N ASP A 250 0.70 20.26 -18.90
CA ASP A 250 1.97 20.62 -18.27
C ASP A 250 1.75 21.30 -16.92
N GLY A 251 2.42 20.82 -15.89
CA GLY A 251 2.32 21.34 -14.54
C GLY A 251 0.98 21.11 -13.85
N HIS A 252 0.11 20.23 -14.37
CA HIS A 252 -1.20 19.96 -13.77
C HIS A 252 -1.43 18.47 -13.60
N ALA A 253 -2.28 18.15 -12.62
CA ALA A 253 -2.92 16.84 -12.47
C ALA A 253 -4.43 16.97 -12.72
N LEU A 254 -5.07 15.89 -13.12
CA LEU A 254 -6.52 15.82 -13.11
C LEU A 254 -6.96 15.35 -11.72
N GLY A 255 -7.57 16.26 -10.96
CA GLY A 255 -8.05 16.01 -9.61
C GLY A 255 -9.48 15.50 -9.62
N LEU A 256 -9.74 14.41 -8.88
CA LEU A 256 -11.07 13.86 -8.59
C LEU A 256 -11.37 14.09 -7.12
N ASP A 257 -12.45 14.78 -6.81
CA ASP A 257 -12.90 15.03 -5.43
C ASP A 257 -13.91 13.98 -4.94
N ALA A 258 -14.27 14.05 -3.67
CA ALA A 258 -15.22 13.13 -3.03
C ALA A 258 -16.63 13.11 -3.65
N GLN A 259 -16.98 14.09 -4.47
CA GLN A 259 -18.21 14.14 -5.25
C GLN A 259 -18.03 13.67 -6.69
N ASN A 260 -16.92 13.02 -7.00
CA ASN A 260 -16.52 12.58 -8.34
C ASN A 260 -16.44 13.70 -9.38
N ARG A 261 -16.15 14.94 -8.95
CA ARG A 261 -15.98 16.07 -9.88
C ARG A 261 -14.53 16.14 -10.31
N LEU A 262 -14.31 16.10 -11.61
CA LEU A 262 -12.99 16.23 -12.22
C LEU A 262 -12.66 17.69 -12.50
N ARG A 263 -11.45 18.09 -12.13
CA ARG A 263 -10.89 19.42 -12.41
C ARG A 263 -9.38 19.35 -12.60
N TRP A 264 -8.84 20.22 -13.41
CA TRP A 264 -7.39 20.41 -13.49
C TRP A 264 -6.89 21.16 -12.27
N VAL A 265 -5.87 20.61 -11.63
CA VAL A 265 -5.22 21.15 -10.43
C VAL A 265 -3.77 21.45 -10.79
N GLU A 266 -3.34 22.69 -10.58
CA GLU A 266 -1.96 23.08 -10.76
C GLU A 266 -1.06 22.41 -9.73
N LEU A 267 0.07 21.86 -10.18
CA LEU A 267 1.07 21.22 -9.34
C LEU A 267 2.29 22.12 -9.22
N THR A 268 2.55 22.60 -8.01
CA THR A 268 3.78 23.31 -7.70
C THR A 268 4.82 22.30 -7.17
N PRO A 269 5.96 22.11 -7.85
CA PRO A 269 7.03 21.25 -7.34
C PRO A 269 7.51 21.72 -5.97
N ALA A 270 7.79 20.77 -5.06
CA ALA A 270 8.18 21.08 -3.68
C ALA A 270 9.39 22.03 -3.59
N TYR A 271 10.36 21.91 -4.53
CA TYR A 271 11.54 22.77 -4.54
C TYR A 271 11.24 24.24 -4.97
N ARG A 272 10.08 24.51 -5.54
CA ARG A 272 9.59 25.86 -5.84
C ARG A 272 8.73 26.46 -4.75
N GLU A 273 8.24 25.64 -3.84
CA GLU A 273 7.35 26.07 -2.75
C GLU A 273 8.19 26.57 -1.56
N PRO A 274 8.10 27.85 -1.17
CA PRO A 274 8.94 28.44 -0.13
C PRO A 274 8.91 27.69 1.21
N ARG A 275 7.75 27.14 1.59
CA ARG A 275 7.58 26.38 2.85
C ARG A 275 8.38 25.09 2.91
N PHE A 276 8.78 24.50 1.77
CA PHE A 276 9.57 23.28 1.71
C PHE A 276 11.07 23.52 1.59
N ARG A 277 11.52 24.73 1.21
CA ARG A 277 12.94 25.08 1.11
C ARG A 277 13.78 24.69 2.31
N PRO A 278 13.36 24.98 3.57
CA PRO A 278 14.16 24.63 4.74
C PRO A 278 14.42 23.13 4.91
N TYR A 279 13.58 22.29 4.32
CA TYR A 279 13.71 20.83 4.37
C TYR A 279 14.58 20.30 3.23
N LEU A 280 14.63 20.97 2.09
CA LEU A 280 15.42 20.59 0.91
C LEU A 280 16.89 21.03 1.03
N GLU A 281 17.15 22.15 1.72
CA GLU A 281 18.48 22.71 1.90
C GLU A 281 19.23 22.13 3.12
N ARG A 282 18.57 21.29 3.93
CA ARG A 282 19.27 20.59 5.03
C ARG A 282 20.15 19.50 4.45
N PRO A 283 21.47 19.52 4.70
CA PRO A 283 22.29 18.36 4.41
C PRO A 283 21.71 17.14 5.12
N PRO A 284 21.79 15.93 4.53
CA PRO A 284 21.37 14.73 5.22
C PRO A 284 22.07 14.73 6.59
N ARG A 285 21.29 14.59 7.68
CA ARG A 285 21.86 14.41 9.02
C ARG A 285 22.85 13.27 8.90
N GLU A 286 24.11 13.51 9.28
CA GLU A 286 25.09 12.45 9.38
C GLU A 286 24.41 11.31 10.16
N ARG A 287 24.30 10.15 9.52
CA ARG A 287 23.87 8.94 10.22
C ARG A 287 24.82 8.81 11.39
N ASP A 288 24.29 8.63 12.58
CA ASP A 288 25.07 8.33 13.76
C ASP A 288 25.77 6.98 13.53
N VAL A 289 26.97 7.04 12.97
CA VAL A 289 27.82 5.89 12.59
C VAL A 289 28.45 5.28 13.84
N SER A 290 28.01 5.68 15.04
CA SER A 290 28.51 5.15 16.30
C SER A 290 28.22 3.66 16.51
N MET A 291 27.22 3.09 15.80
CA MET A 291 26.93 1.65 15.87
C MET A 291 27.79 0.75 14.96
N GLU A 292 28.47 1.30 13.96
CA GLU A 292 29.30 0.46 13.07
C GLU A 292 30.75 0.28 13.55
N ARG A 293 31.25 1.14 14.43
CA ARG A 293 32.64 1.05 14.91
C ARG A 293 32.89 0.02 16.02
N SER A 294 31.84 -0.48 16.67
CA SER A 294 32.01 -1.54 17.69
C SER A 294 32.19 -2.95 17.12
N ARG A 295 32.04 -3.15 15.81
CA ARG A 295 32.17 -4.48 15.15
C ARG A 295 33.53 -4.77 14.55
N HIS A 296 34.46 -3.81 14.54
CA HIS A 296 35.78 -3.99 13.91
C HIS A 296 36.95 -3.93 14.92
N SER A 297 36.71 -3.94 16.24
CA SER A 297 37.76 -3.95 17.25
C SER A 297 37.78 -5.19 18.12
N SER A 298 37.34 -6.33 17.59
CA SER A 298 37.51 -7.64 18.23
C SER A 298 38.01 -8.62 17.17
N ASN A 299 39.25 -8.52 16.85
CA ASN A 299 40.09 -9.59 16.32
C ASN A 299 41.38 -9.62 17.08
#